data_ff9a23f3f223873db2236788543fd7ae
#
_entry.id   ff9a23f3f223873db2236788543fd7ae
#
_cell.length_a   1.000
_cell.length_b   1.000
_cell.length_c   1.000
_cell.angle_alpha   90.00
_cell.angle_beta   90.00
_cell.angle_gamma   90.00
#
_symmetry.space_group_name_H-M   'P 1'
#
loop_
_entity.id
_entity.type
_entity.pdbx_description
1 polymer ?
#
loop_
_entity_poly.entity_id
_entity_poly.type
_entity_poly.pdbx_seq_one_letter_code
_entity_poly.pdbx_strand_id
1 'polypeptide(L)'
;IQKEIINKCLAAGKISVTATQMLESMIDHPRPTRAEVSDVANAIYDGTDAIMLSGESAIGMYPIESVETMNRIAHRIEKQIDRKDIVKRANKESVAFRKIETSIAISVAYTVIQAEVDLIIVPTVSGKTAKYLSKYRPDAKILALTSSAKNARGLQLHSCVEPIEFPLSTDTESVVKEAIAIAKKDHGIKKGDRVIITGGFPIGAPTNGMRIIDIK
;
A
#
# COMPACT_ATOMS: atom_id res chain seq x y z
N ILE A 1 -0.16 -23.59 1.80
CA ILE A 1 -1.56 -23.09 1.92
C ILE A 1 -1.55 -21.57 2.12
N GLN A 2 -0.95 -20.99 3.22
CA GLN A 2 -0.97 -19.55 3.50
C GLN A 2 -0.50 -18.72 2.29
N LYS A 3 0.69 -18.98 1.79
CA LYS A 3 1.27 -18.30 0.63
C LYS A 3 0.37 -18.37 -0.62
N GLU A 4 -0.28 -19.50 -0.84
CA GLU A 4 -1.20 -19.68 -1.96
C GLU A 4 -2.46 -18.82 -1.81
N ILE A 5 -3.04 -18.76 -0.60
CA ILE A 5 -4.19 -17.91 -0.30
C ILE A 5 -3.83 -16.43 -0.49
N ILE A 6 -2.69 -15.99 0.07
CA ILE A 6 -2.21 -14.61 -0.07
C ILE A 6 -2.00 -14.27 -1.56
N ASN A 7 -1.37 -15.15 -2.34
CA ASN A 7 -1.17 -14.92 -3.77
C ASN A 7 -2.51 -14.83 -4.53
N LYS A 8 -3.50 -15.66 -4.22
CA LYS A 8 -4.84 -15.57 -4.82
C LYS A 8 -5.54 -14.26 -4.45
N CYS A 9 -5.43 -13.82 -3.19
CA CYS A 9 -5.97 -12.54 -2.74
C CYS A 9 -5.29 -11.39 -3.50
N LEU A 10 -3.96 -11.40 -3.58
CA LEU A 10 -3.18 -10.39 -4.31
C LEU A 10 -3.61 -10.33 -5.78
N ALA A 11 -3.70 -11.47 -6.45
CA ALA A 11 -4.12 -11.55 -7.85
C ALA A 11 -5.53 -11.01 -8.07
N ALA A 12 -6.44 -11.33 -7.17
CA ALA A 12 -7.83 -10.87 -7.21
C ALA A 12 -8.03 -9.42 -6.76
N GLY A 13 -6.98 -8.75 -6.24
CA GLY A 13 -7.07 -7.42 -5.63
C GLY A 13 -7.93 -7.39 -4.37
N LYS A 14 -7.91 -8.50 -3.62
CA LYS A 14 -8.60 -8.64 -2.33
C LYS A 14 -7.62 -8.46 -1.19
N ILE A 15 -8.10 -7.87 -0.10
CA ILE A 15 -7.31 -7.71 1.13
C ILE A 15 -7.11 -9.09 1.77
N SER A 16 -5.88 -9.37 2.18
CA SER A 16 -5.53 -10.49 3.03
C SER A 16 -5.06 -9.99 4.39
N VAL A 17 -5.56 -10.59 5.45
CA VAL A 17 -5.13 -10.32 6.83
C VAL A 17 -4.62 -11.62 7.41
N THR A 18 -3.33 -11.67 7.73
CA THR A 18 -2.76 -12.83 8.43
C THR A 18 -2.90 -12.62 9.93
N ALA A 19 -3.55 -13.59 10.56
CA ALA A 19 -3.99 -13.50 11.95
C ALA A 19 -3.72 -14.80 12.70
N THR A 20 -3.88 -14.76 14.02
CA THR A 20 -3.73 -15.82 15.01
C THR A 20 -2.31 -16.31 15.23
N GLN A 21 -1.96 -16.46 16.51
CA GLN A 21 -0.65 -16.98 16.98
C GLN A 21 0.56 -16.25 16.39
N MET A 22 0.41 -14.95 16.11
CA MET A 22 1.50 -14.17 15.50
C MET A 22 2.64 -13.91 16.47
N LEU A 23 2.32 -13.44 17.68
CA LEU A 23 3.26 -13.20 18.79
C LEU A 23 2.66 -13.71 20.10
N GLU A 24 2.02 -14.87 20.08
CA GLU A 24 1.18 -15.41 21.19
C GLU A 24 1.92 -15.49 22.52
N SER A 25 3.22 -15.85 22.50
CA SER A 25 4.04 -15.87 23.71
C SER A 25 4.14 -14.50 24.40
N MET A 26 3.91 -13.40 23.66
CA MET A 26 3.89 -12.05 24.21
C MET A 26 2.63 -11.70 25.01
N ILE A 27 1.68 -12.62 25.13
CA ILE A 27 0.59 -12.50 26.10
C ILE A 27 1.20 -12.45 27.52
N ASP A 28 2.16 -13.33 27.82
CA ASP A 28 2.74 -13.51 29.15
C ASP A 28 4.23 -13.14 29.22
N HIS A 29 4.90 -12.93 28.09
CA HIS A 29 6.33 -12.67 28.01
C HIS A 29 6.65 -11.39 27.24
N PRO A 30 7.67 -10.59 27.64
CA PRO A 30 8.02 -9.32 27.00
C PRO A 30 8.71 -9.48 25.63
N ARG A 31 9.01 -10.70 25.20
CA ARG A 31 9.71 -11.00 23.93
C ARG A 31 9.11 -12.23 23.28
N PRO A 32 8.95 -12.22 21.95
CA PRO A 32 8.44 -13.36 21.22
C PRO A 32 9.49 -14.47 21.07
N THR A 33 9.03 -15.65 20.71
CA THR A 33 9.90 -16.74 20.27
C THR A 33 10.46 -16.47 18.86
N ARG A 34 11.53 -17.20 18.49
CA ARG A 34 12.11 -17.13 17.13
C ARG A 34 11.13 -17.60 16.07
N ALA A 35 10.29 -18.59 16.36
CA ALA A 35 9.29 -19.11 15.45
C ALA A 35 8.26 -18.03 15.12
N GLU A 36 7.71 -17.35 16.12
CA GLU A 36 6.74 -16.27 15.94
C GLU A 36 7.31 -15.11 15.12
N VAL A 37 8.56 -14.69 15.39
CA VAL A 37 9.23 -13.67 14.57
C VAL A 37 9.32 -14.11 13.11
N SER A 38 9.64 -15.41 12.86
CA SER A 38 9.68 -15.96 11.50
C SER A 38 8.31 -16.02 10.84
N ASP A 39 7.26 -16.32 11.58
CA ASP A 39 5.89 -16.40 11.06
C ASP A 39 5.37 -15.03 10.64
N VAL A 40 5.59 -14.00 11.47
CA VAL A 40 5.30 -12.60 11.10
C VAL A 40 6.09 -12.20 9.85
N ALA A 41 7.40 -12.50 9.82
CA ALA A 41 8.26 -12.19 8.69
C ALA A 41 7.78 -12.87 7.39
N ASN A 42 7.43 -14.16 7.46
CA ASN A 42 6.94 -14.91 6.32
C ASN A 42 5.59 -14.38 5.78
N ALA A 43 4.66 -14.00 6.67
CA ALA A 43 3.40 -13.40 6.26
C ALA A 43 3.62 -12.13 5.41
N ILE A 44 4.56 -11.28 5.84
CA ILE A 44 4.90 -10.04 5.13
C ILE A 44 5.61 -10.36 3.80
N TYR A 45 6.56 -11.30 3.79
CA TYR A 45 7.24 -11.77 2.59
C TYR A 45 6.27 -12.37 1.55
N ASP A 46 5.27 -13.10 2.02
CA ASP A 46 4.23 -13.68 1.17
C ASP A 46 3.34 -12.61 0.54
N GLY A 47 3.31 -11.40 1.11
CA GLY A 47 2.60 -10.24 0.58
C GLY A 47 1.20 -10.04 1.17
N THR A 48 0.99 -10.38 2.45
CA THR A 48 -0.26 -10.02 3.15
C THR A 48 -0.45 -8.50 3.19
N ASP A 49 -1.71 -8.04 3.21
CA ASP A 49 -2.02 -6.61 3.34
C ASP A 49 -1.88 -6.11 4.77
N ALA A 50 -2.26 -6.94 5.72
CA ALA A 50 -2.20 -6.64 7.14
C ALA A 50 -1.84 -7.88 7.95
N ILE A 51 -1.27 -7.65 9.12
CA ILE A 51 -1.01 -8.65 10.17
C ILE A 51 -1.81 -8.23 11.40
N MET A 52 -2.35 -9.19 12.14
CA MET A 52 -3.25 -8.92 13.25
C MET A 52 -2.74 -9.56 14.54
N LEU A 53 -2.72 -8.78 15.60
CA LEU A 53 -2.62 -9.26 16.98
C LEU A 53 -4.02 -9.56 17.53
N SER A 54 -4.13 -10.51 18.43
CA SER A 54 -5.37 -10.93 19.10
C SER A 54 -5.23 -10.79 20.62
N GLY A 55 -4.97 -11.89 21.31
CA GLY A 55 -4.77 -11.93 22.74
C GLY A 55 -3.63 -11.02 23.21
N GLU A 56 -2.57 -10.92 22.43
CA GLU A 56 -1.36 -10.13 22.73
C GLU A 56 -1.69 -8.67 23.07
N SER A 57 -2.65 -8.07 22.34
CA SER A 57 -3.06 -6.68 22.55
C SER A 57 -4.40 -6.52 23.30
N ALA A 58 -5.21 -7.60 23.40
CA ALA A 58 -6.54 -7.53 24.02
C ALA A 58 -6.51 -7.86 25.52
N ILE A 59 -5.71 -8.86 25.93
CA ILE A 59 -5.66 -9.36 27.30
C ILE A 59 -4.23 -9.60 27.82
N GLY A 60 -3.22 -9.46 26.94
CA GLY A 60 -1.82 -9.70 27.29
C GLY A 60 -1.25 -8.68 28.25
N MET A 61 -0.16 -9.05 28.92
CA MET A 61 0.57 -8.16 29.83
C MET A 61 1.47 -7.16 29.10
N TYR A 62 1.76 -7.38 27.81
CA TYR A 62 2.70 -6.59 27.00
C TYR A 62 2.07 -6.09 25.68
N PRO A 63 0.92 -5.37 25.72
CA PRO A 63 0.19 -4.99 24.51
C PRO A 63 0.96 -4.00 23.63
N ILE A 64 1.63 -3.02 24.23
CA ILE A 64 2.40 -1.99 23.50
C ILE A 64 3.64 -2.63 22.88
N GLU A 65 4.38 -3.42 23.63
CA GLU A 65 5.58 -4.11 23.18
C GLU A 65 5.30 -5.09 22.06
N SER A 66 4.11 -5.71 22.07
CA SER A 66 3.65 -6.62 21.02
C SER A 66 3.45 -5.85 19.68
N VAL A 67 2.78 -4.70 19.72
CA VAL A 67 2.60 -3.85 18.54
C VAL A 67 3.94 -3.32 18.03
N GLU A 68 4.80 -2.82 18.92
CA GLU A 68 6.13 -2.33 18.55
C GLU A 68 7.01 -3.42 17.95
N THR A 69 6.95 -4.63 18.51
CA THR A 69 7.71 -5.78 18.00
C THR A 69 7.23 -6.17 16.61
N MET A 70 5.92 -6.27 16.39
CA MET A 70 5.33 -6.53 15.10
C MET A 70 5.73 -5.48 14.07
N ASN A 71 5.69 -4.21 14.45
CA ASN A 71 6.09 -3.09 13.60
C ASN A 71 7.60 -3.15 13.24
N ARG A 72 8.48 -3.46 14.20
CA ARG A 72 9.92 -3.62 13.93
C ARG A 72 10.20 -4.74 12.94
N ILE A 73 9.51 -5.88 13.07
CA ILE A 73 9.64 -7.00 12.12
C ILE A 73 9.17 -6.56 10.74
N ALA A 74 8.00 -5.92 10.65
CA ALA A 74 7.44 -5.44 9.39
C ALA A 74 8.42 -4.50 8.66
N HIS A 75 8.90 -3.46 9.32
CA HIS A 75 9.84 -2.52 8.73
C HIS A 75 11.16 -3.16 8.28
N ARG A 76 11.62 -4.18 9.01
CA ARG A 76 12.85 -4.89 8.62
C ARG A 76 12.66 -5.72 7.36
N ILE A 77 11.53 -6.41 7.26
CA ILE A 77 11.24 -7.32 6.16
C ILE A 77 10.85 -6.55 4.90
N GLU A 78 10.06 -5.50 5.02
CA GLU A 78 9.65 -4.67 3.88
C GLU A 78 10.82 -4.12 3.06
N LYS A 79 11.95 -3.80 3.74
CA LYS A 79 13.19 -3.37 3.08
C LYS A 79 13.90 -4.47 2.29
N GLN A 80 13.53 -5.74 2.49
CA GLN A 80 14.16 -6.89 1.85
C GLN A 80 13.29 -7.50 0.75
N ILE A 81 12.07 -6.99 0.56
CA ILE A 81 11.14 -7.51 -0.43
C ILE A 81 11.62 -7.16 -1.84
N ASP A 82 11.75 -8.16 -2.71
CA ASP A 82 11.95 -7.92 -4.14
C ASP A 82 10.64 -7.45 -4.79
N ARG A 83 10.51 -6.15 -4.94
CA ARG A 83 9.33 -5.52 -5.56
C ARG A 83 9.13 -5.94 -7.01
N LYS A 84 10.22 -6.22 -7.76
CA LYS A 84 10.14 -6.70 -9.15
C LYS A 84 9.46 -8.06 -9.23
N ASP A 85 9.76 -8.95 -8.28
CA ASP A 85 9.12 -10.26 -8.22
C ASP A 85 7.63 -10.15 -7.90
N ILE A 86 7.24 -9.26 -6.97
CA ILE A 86 5.82 -9.03 -6.67
C ILE A 86 5.07 -8.52 -7.90
N VAL A 87 5.60 -7.54 -8.62
CA VAL A 87 4.96 -7.00 -9.83
C VAL A 87 4.83 -8.09 -10.88
N LYS A 88 5.85 -8.93 -11.07
CA LYS A 88 5.79 -10.08 -12.01
C LYS A 88 4.71 -11.07 -11.61
N ARG A 89 4.62 -11.46 -10.34
CA ARG A 89 3.61 -12.40 -9.83
C ARG A 89 2.20 -11.84 -10.00
N ALA A 90 1.98 -10.60 -9.58
CA ALA A 90 0.69 -9.93 -9.71
C ALA A 90 0.26 -9.76 -11.18
N ASN A 91 1.22 -9.56 -12.11
CA ASN A 91 0.95 -9.40 -13.53
C ASN A 91 0.63 -10.73 -14.22
N LYS A 92 1.31 -11.82 -13.86
CA LYS A 92 1.14 -13.14 -14.48
C LYS A 92 -0.32 -13.61 -14.48
N GLU A 93 -1.06 -13.28 -13.43
CA GLU A 93 -2.47 -13.65 -13.28
C GLU A 93 -3.43 -12.57 -13.84
N SER A 94 -2.94 -11.35 -14.07
CA SER A 94 -3.74 -10.24 -14.61
C SER A 94 -3.95 -10.29 -16.12
N VAL A 95 -3.21 -11.12 -16.84
CA VAL A 95 -3.29 -11.25 -18.31
C VAL A 95 -4.70 -11.63 -18.80
N ALA A 96 -5.54 -12.24 -17.95
CA ALA A 96 -6.92 -12.58 -18.25
C ALA A 96 -7.84 -11.35 -18.37
N PHE A 97 -7.44 -10.17 -17.85
CA PHE A 97 -8.27 -8.96 -17.82
C PHE A 97 -7.52 -7.78 -18.45
N ARG A 98 -7.67 -7.62 -19.77
CA ARG A 98 -7.12 -6.48 -20.53
C ARG A 98 -7.90 -5.19 -20.22
N LYS A 99 -7.78 -4.67 -18.98
CA LYS A 99 -8.38 -3.41 -18.59
C LYS A 99 -7.32 -2.30 -18.60
N ILE A 100 -7.69 -1.12 -19.10
CA ILE A 100 -6.81 0.05 -19.16
C ILE A 100 -6.28 0.38 -17.76
N GLU A 101 -7.14 0.34 -16.74
CA GLU A 101 -6.78 0.65 -15.35
C GLU A 101 -5.69 -0.28 -14.82
N THR A 102 -5.77 -1.57 -15.16
CA THR A 102 -4.75 -2.55 -14.77
C THR A 102 -3.43 -2.30 -15.50
N SER A 103 -3.49 -1.97 -16.78
CA SER A 103 -2.29 -1.66 -17.57
C SER A 103 -1.57 -0.42 -17.04
N ILE A 104 -2.33 0.62 -16.68
CA ILE A 104 -1.77 1.83 -16.06
C ILE A 104 -1.16 1.51 -14.70
N ALA A 105 -1.84 0.74 -13.85
CA ALA A 105 -1.32 0.37 -12.53
C ALA A 105 -0.01 -0.43 -12.64
N ILE A 106 0.10 -1.36 -13.60
CA ILE A 106 1.34 -2.08 -13.89
C ILE A 106 2.44 -1.12 -14.36
N SER A 107 2.11 -0.22 -15.27
CA SER A 107 3.06 0.77 -15.80
C SER A 107 3.59 1.68 -14.69
N VAL A 108 2.71 2.16 -13.79
CA VAL A 108 3.11 2.92 -12.61
C VAL A 108 4.06 2.11 -11.74
N ALA A 109 3.73 0.86 -11.43
CA ALA A 109 4.58 0.01 -10.57
C ALA A 109 5.97 -0.22 -11.16
N TYR A 110 6.08 -0.43 -12.48
CA TYR A 110 7.39 -0.53 -13.15
C TYR A 110 8.11 0.81 -13.20
N THR A 111 7.40 1.93 -13.41
CA THR A 111 8.01 3.27 -13.43
C THR A 111 8.59 3.61 -12.06
N VAL A 112 7.91 3.26 -10.96
CA VAL A 112 8.43 3.46 -9.60
C VAL A 112 9.79 2.77 -9.44
N ILE A 113 9.91 1.52 -9.91
CA ILE A 113 11.15 0.74 -9.78
C ILE A 113 12.28 1.29 -10.65
N GLN A 114 11.96 1.82 -11.84
CA GLN A 114 12.97 2.24 -12.83
C GLN A 114 13.39 3.69 -12.69
N ALA A 115 12.48 4.55 -12.26
CA ALA A 115 12.66 6.00 -12.22
C ALA A 115 12.85 6.57 -10.81
N GLU A 116 13.02 5.72 -9.79
CA GLU A 116 13.24 6.13 -8.40
C GLU A 116 12.19 7.16 -7.95
N VAL A 117 10.92 6.75 -7.96
CA VAL A 117 9.79 7.60 -7.60
C VAL A 117 9.57 7.57 -6.09
N ASP A 118 9.48 8.75 -5.48
CA ASP A 118 9.37 8.89 -4.02
C ASP A 118 7.93 8.77 -3.51
N LEU A 119 6.95 9.19 -4.33
CA LEU A 119 5.55 9.19 -3.95
C LEU A 119 4.62 8.99 -5.16
N ILE A 120 3.53 8.23 -4.96
CA ILE A 120 2.44 8.12 -5.92
C ILE A 120 1.24 8.89 -5.36
N ILE A 121 0.72 9.86 -6.10
CA ILE A 121 -0.47 10.63 -5.73
C ILE A 121 -1.65 10.15 -6.59
N VAL A 122 -2.75 9.83 -5.92
CA VAL A 122 -3.93 9.23 -6.57
C VAL A 122 -5.20 9.98 -6.18
N PRO A 123 -5.59 11.02 -6.95
CA PRO A 123 -6.93 11.57 -6.82
C PRO A 123 -7.96 10.50 -7.24
N THR A 124 -8.89 10.15 -6.33
CA THR A 124 -9.82 9.05 -6.59
C THR A 124 -11.16 9.23 -5.87
N VAL A 125 -12.25 9.19 -6.60
CA VAL A 125 -13.59 9.29 -6.03
C VAL A 125 -14.00 8.01 -5.29
N SER A 126 -13.72 6.85 -5.87
CA SER A 126 -14.16 5.54 -5.35
C SER A 126 -13.05 4.70 -4.69
N GLY A 127 -11.82 5.18 -4.72
CA GLY A 127 -10.65 4.42 -4.23
C GLY A 127 -10.15 3.33 -5.20
N LYS A 128 -10.79 3.10 -6.34
CA LYS A 128 -10.44 1.98 -7.24
C LYS A 128 -9.01 2.05 -7.76
N THR A 129 -8.55 3.23 -8.17
CA THR A 129 -7.17 3.41 -8.67
C THR A 129 -6.14 3.05 -7.60
N ALA A 130 -6.33 3.53 -6.37
CA ALA A 130 -5.44 3.19 -5.26
C ALA A 130 -5.41 1.68 -4.96
N LYS A 131 -6.57 1.01 -5.03
CA LYS A 131 -6.67 -0.46 -4.88
C LYS A 131 -5.93 -1.22 -5.97
N TYR A 132 -6.05 -0.78 -7.24
CA TYR A 132 -5.31 -1.39 -8.33
C TYR A 132 -3.79 -1.24 -8.17
N LEU A 133 -3.32 -0.09 -7.72
CA LEU A 133 -1.90 0.15 -7.46
C LEU A 133 -1.39 -0.66 -6.27
N SER A 134 -2.15 -0.69 -5.17
CA SER A 134 -1.81 -1.44 -3.96
C SER A 134 -1.52 -2.92 -4.25
N LYS A 135 -2.24 -3.53 -5.19
CA LYS A 135 -2.02 -4.91 -5.66
C LYS A 135 -0.56 -5.17 -6.07
N TYR A 136 0.11 -4.19 -6.65
CA TYR A 136 1.47 -4.32 -7.16
C TYR A 136 2.55 -3.99 -6.13
N ARG A 137 2.16 -3.59 -4.91
CA ARG A 137 3.09 -3.28 -3.81
C ARG A 137 4.25 -2.39 -4.26
N PRO A 138 3.98 -1.21 -4.84
CA PRO A 138 5.05 -0.32 -5.30
C PRO A 138 5.99 0.03 -4.14
N ASP A 139 7.25 0.31 -4.47
CA ASP A 139 8.25 0.78 -3.50
C ASP A 139 8.15 2.29 -3.26
N ALA A 140 6.98 2.84 -3.42
CA ALA A 140 6.61 4.20 -3.11
C ALA A 140 5.24 4.19 -2.42
N LYS A 141 5.05 5.09 -1.46
CA LYS A 141 3.75 5.26 -0.80
C LYS A 141 2.71 5.75 -1.80
N ILE A 142 1.49 5.27 -1.66
CA ILE A 142 0.33 5.70 -2.46
C ILE A 142 -0.50 6.67 -1.61
N LEU A 143 -0.39 7.96 -1.89
CA LEU A 143 -1.21 9.00 -1.27
C LEU A 143 -2.55 9.07 -2.01
N ALA A 144 -3.60 8.50 -1.44
CA ALA A 144 -4.92 8.43 -2.05
C ALA A 144 -5.79 9.60 -1.57
N LEU A 145 -6.07 10.55 -2.45
CA LEU A 145 -6.90 11.71 -2.16
C LEU A 145 -8.36 11.43 -2.55
N THR A 146 -9.27 11.46 -1.58
CA THR A 146 -10.70 11.18 -1.81
C THR A 146 -11.59 12.13 -1.00
N SER A 147 -12.69 12.57 -1.59
CA SER A 147 -13.69 13.41 -0.89
C SER A 147 -14.63 12.62 0.03
N SER A 148 -14.45 11.31 0.13
CA SER A 148 -15.30 10.44 0.96
C SER A 148 -14.54 9.87 2.15
N ALA A 149 -14.90 10.31 3.35
CA ALA A 149 -14.39 9.74 4.60
C ALA A 149 -14.61 8.22 4.69
N LYS A 150 -15.71 7.69 4.14
CA LYS A 150 -15.97 6.24 4.07
C LYS A 150 -14.93 5.55 3.20
N ASN A 151 -14.63 6.10 2.02
CA ASN A 151 -13.64 5.54 1.12
C ASN A 151 -12.23 5.63 1.72
N ALA A 152 -11.89 6.76 2.37
CA ALA A 152 -10.63 6.91 3.08
C ALA A 152 -10.44 5.81 4.12
N ARG A 153 -11.43 5.60 5.01
CA ARG A 153 -11.37 4.51 5.98
C ARG A 153 -11.22 3.12 5.34
N GLY A 154 -11.94 2.86 4.25
CA GLY A 154 -11.86 1.58 3.54
C GLY A 154 -10.52 1.33 2.84
N LEU A 155 -9.75 2.38 2.55
CA LEU A 155 -8.43 2.28 1.94
C LEU A 155 -7.30 2.02 2.94
N GLN A 156 -7.51 2.25 4.23
CA GLN A 156 -6.50 2.07 5.29
C GLN A 156 -5.92 0.64 5.36
N LEU A 157 -6.69 -0.37 4.99
CA LEU A 157 -6.25 -1.76 5.00
C LEU A 157 -5.50 -2.18 3.73
N HIS A 158 -5.39 -1.31 2.74
CA HIS A 158 -4.66 -1.61 1.53
C HIS A 158 -3.17 -1.28 1.70
N SER A 159 -2.33 -2.24 1.39
CA SER A 159 -0.88 -2.08 1.52
C SER A 159 -0.35 -0.91 0.68
N CYS A 160 0.63 -0.19 1.23
CA CYS A 160 1.24 1.00 0.65
C CYS A 160 0.30 2.21 0.49
N VAL A 161 -1.00 2.13 0.87
CA VAL A 161 -1.97 3.22 0.70
C VAL A 161 -2.10 4.04 1.97
N GLU A 162 -1.90 5.34 1.83
CA GLU A 162 -2.24 6.33 2.85
C GLU A 162 -3.37 7.21 2.30
N PRO A 163 -4.61 7.02 2.79
CA PRO A 163 -5.73 7.80 2.32
C PRO A 163 -5.85 9.12 3.09
N ILE A 164 -6.13 10.20 2.34
CA ILE A 164 -6.43 11.51 2.89
C ILE A 164 -7.80 11.95 2.41
N GLU A 165 -8.62 12.48 3.32
CA GLU A 165 -9.83 13.17 2.98
C GLU A 165 -9.49 14.53 2.37
N PHE A 166 -9.86 14.71 1.10
CA PHE A 166 -9.48 15.87 0.30
C PHE A 166 -10.63 16.29 -0.62
N PRO A 167 -10.99 17.57 -0.69
CA PRO A 167 -12.05 18.06 -1.57
C PRO A 167 -11.59 17.97 -3.04
N LEU A 168 -12.07 16.96 -3.76
CA LEU A 168 -11.78 16.80 -5.18
C LEU A 168 -12.58 17.79 -6.02
N SER A 169 -11.91 18.57 -6.83
CA SER A 169 -12.45 19.44 -7.87
C SER A 169 -12.38 18.76 -9.24
N THR A 170 -13.17 19.24 -10.18
CA THR A 170 -13.09 18.86 -11.60
C THR A 170 -11.88 19.49 -12.30
N ASP A 171 -11.34 20.58 -11.74
CA ASP A 171 -10.09 21.17 -12.21
C ASP A 171 -8.88 20.34 -11.80
N THR A 172 -8.41 19.55 -12.74
CA THR A 172 -7.30 18.63 -12.55
C THR A 172 -6.01 19.35 -12.13
N GLU A 173 -5.70 20.51 -12.70
CA GLU A 173 -4.45 21.23 -12.41
C GLU A 173 -4.45 21.81 -10.99
N SER A 174 -5.58 22.31 -10.52
CA SER A 174 -5.74 22.76 -9.14
C SER A 174 -5.52 21.61 -8.16
N VAL A 175 -6.17 20.47 -8.39
CA VAL A 175 -6.01 19.27 -7.53
C VAL A 175 -4.55 18.77 -7.53
N VAL A 176 -3.89 18.76 -8.68
CA VAL A 176 -2.47 18.38 -8.79
C VAL A 176 -1.59 19.31 -7.97
N LYS A 177 -1.79 20.63 -8.08
CA LYS A 177 -1.03 21.63 -7.34
C LYS A 177 -1.20 21.49 -5.82
N GLU A 178 -2.43 21.34 -5.37
CA GLU A 178 -2.72 21.16 -3.94
C GLU A 178 -2.18 19.83 -3.41
N ALA A 179 -2.30 18.76 -4.18
CA ALA A 179 -1.75 17.45 -3.83
C ALA A 179 -0.24 17.48 -3.65
N ILE A 180 0.48 18.20 -4.53
CA ILE A 180 1.93 18.40 -4.38
C ILE A 180 2.24 19.24 -3.13
N ALA A 181 1.43 20.25 -2.81
CA ALA A 181 1.62 21.04 -1.61
C ALA A 181 1.48 20.20 -0.33
N ILE A 182 0.48 19.32 -0.28
CA ILE A 182 0.30 18.33 0.82
C ILE A 182 1.52 17.39 0.88
N ALA A 183 1.95 16.85 -0.25
CA ALA A 183 3.11 15.96 -0.33
C ALA A 183 4.38 16.62 0.24
N LYS A 184 4.62 17.88 -0.10
CA LYS A 184 5.75 18.66 0.43
C LYS A 184 5.62 18.89 1.94
N LYS A 185 4.45 19.25 2.41
CA LYS A 185 4.22 19.62 3.81
C LYS A 185 4.24 18.42 4.74
N ASP A 186 3.54 17.34 4.38
CA ASP A 186 3.17 16.25 5.30
C ASP A 186 3.89 14.92 5.00
N HIS A 187 4.49 14.78 3.79
CA HIS A 187 5.14 13.54 3.36
C HIS A 187 6.63 13.69 3.02
N GLY A 188 7.22 14.82 3.40
CA GLY A 188 8.66 15.04 3.28
C GLY A 188 9.18 15.18 1.84
N ILE A 189 8.30 15.37 0.87
CA ILE A 189 8.67 15.56 -0.54
C ILE A 189 9.35 16.93 -0.69
N LYS A 190 10.52 16.94 -1.29
CA LYS A 190 11.40 18.11 -1.42
C LYS A 190 11.88 18.30 -2.85
N LYS A 191 12.57 19.39 -3.10
CA LYS A 191 13.21 19.68 -4.39
C LYS A 191 14.16 18.54 -4.78
N GLY A 192 14.01 18.06 -6.01
CA GLY A 192 14.77 16.95 -6.58
C GLY A 192 14.03 15.60 -6.52
N ASP A 193 13.03 15.48 -5.65
CA ASP A 193 12.22 14.25 -5.58
C ASP A 193 11.30 14.13 -6.80
N ARG A 194 10.88 12.91 -7.09
CA ARG A 194 10.01 12.58 -8.21
C ARG A 194 8.70 12.01 -7.73
N VAL A 195 7.58 12.52 -8.24
CA VAL A 195 6.24 12.02 -7.93
C VAL A 195 5.51 11.55 -9.18
N ILE A 196 4.68 10.52 -9.03
CA ILE A 196 3.72 10.12 -10.05
C ILE A 196 2.33 10.56 -9.61
N ILE A 197 1.59 11.20 -10.52
CA ILE A 197 0.15 11.43 -10.35
C ILE A 197 -0.60 10.54 -11.32
N THR A 198 -1.51 9.70 -10.81
CA THR A 198 -2.26 8.76 -11.63
C THR A 198 -3.72 8.67 -11.21
N GLY A 199 -4.60 8.49 -12.19
CA GLY A 199 -6.04 8.45 -11.96
C GLY A 199 -6.83 8.54 -13.24
N GLY A 200 -8.11 8.90 -13.10
CA GLY A 200 -8.95 9.32 -14.22
C GLY A 200 -8.80 10.81 -14.48
N PHE A 201 -8.51 11.17 -15.71
CA PHE A 201 -8.43 12.55 -16.16
C PHE A 201 -9.47 12.80 -17.27
N PRO A 202 -10.46 13.73 -17.07
CA PRO A 202 -10.66 14.57 -15.88
C PRO A 202 -10.97 13.76 -14.62
N ILE A 203 -10.78 14.37 -13.43
CA ILE A 203 -11.00 13.69 -12.15
C ILE A 203 -12.43 13.16 -12.06
N GLY A 204 -12.56 11.88 -11.64
CA GLY A 204 -13.82 11.14 -11.64
C GLY A 204 -14.00 10.20 -12.82
N ALA A 205 -13.25 10.36 -13.91
CA ALA A 205 -13.20 9.40 -15.01
C ALA A 205 -12.57 8.07 -14.55
N PRO A 206 -12.79 6.95 -15.26
CA PRO A 206 -11.99 5.74 -15.07
C PRO A 206 -10.50 6.03 -15.22
N THR A 207 -9.65 5.29 -14.49
CA THR A 207 -8.19 5.45 -14.56
C THR A 207 -7.72 5.34 -16.02
N ASN A 208 -7.12 6.41 -16.56
CA ASN A 208 -6.75 6.52 -17.96
C ASN A 208 -5.37 7.14 -18.21
N GLY A 209 -4.63 7.50 -17.15
CA GLY A 209 -3.32 8.13 -17.35
C GLY A 209 -2.45 8.19 -16.10
N MET A 210 -1.18 8.51 -16.33
CA MET A 210 -0.21 8.89 -15.31
C MET A 210 0.63 10.06 -15.81
N ARG A 211 1.09 10.91 -14.87
CA ARG A 211 2.02 12.03 -15.09
C ARG A 211 3.18 11.87 -14.13
N ILE A 212 4.39 12.07 -14.61
CA ILE A 212 5.61 12.09 -13.79
C ILE A 212 6.02 13.54 -13.63
N ILE A 213 6.33 13.94 -12.41
CA ILE A 213 6.68 15.32 -12.07
C ILE A 213 7.95 15.31 -11.22
N ASP A 214 8.99 15.96 -11.71
CA ASP A 214 10.17 16.29 -10.91
C ASP A 214 9.90 17.57 -10.09
N ILE A 215 10.08 17.49 -8.79
CA ILE A 215 9.77 18.56 -7.86
C ILE A 215 10.87 19.64 -7.93
N LYS A 216 10.47 20.85 -8.30
CA LYS A 216 11.35 22.00 -8.43
C LYS A 216 11.51 22.78 -7.13
#